data_5dc67b76573a11203288275f96e8617c
#
_entry.id   5dc67b76573a11203288275f96e8617c
#
_cell.length_a   1.000
_cell.length_b   1.000
_cell.length_c   1.000
_cell.angle_alpha   90.00
_cell.angle_beta   90.00
_cell.angle_gamma   90.00
#
_symmetry.space_group_name_H-M   'P 1'
#
loop_
_entity.id
_entity.type
_entity.pdbx_description
1 polymer ?
#
loop_
_entity_poly.entity_id
_entity_poly.type
_entity_poly.pdbx_seq_one_letter_code
_entity_poly.pdbx_strand_id
1 'polypeptide(L)'
;MDGGQRYTLHTVVALSNGAYITPPLPVGVPSDPFPNGAGGIDPLKSYADMFNGETYPTQNKEFIWARNSGDVAEFTRQSFPINMGGYNGMCLTQKLIDAYKTRNGKTIQEASPDEYSEEGQTKKVETFSAYRLNRDTYNMYANREMRFYACVGFSGCFWPATSSNSTDKKNVTVTYYKGGSAGMDAASGEDAKVNYAVTGYVLKKYINPFDSWADGGTRVSKAFPIIRYAEILLSYAEAVNHLNSCLLYTSPSPRDISGS
;
A
#
# COMPACT_ATOMS: atom_id res chain seq x y z
N MET A 1 -8.83 12.86 -30.42
CA MET A 1 -8.33 12.78 -29.03
C MET A 1 -8.99 13.93 -28.27
N ASP A 2 -9.65 13.67 -27.19
CA ASP A 2 -10.50 14.62 -26.46
C ASP A 2 -9.73 15.55 -25.50
N GLY A 3 -8.49 15.84 -25.76
CA GLY A 3 -7.65 16.74 -24.97
C GLY A 3 -7.29 16.23 -23.56
N GLY A 4 -7.34 14.92 -23.32
CA GLY A 4 -6.91 14.32 -22.03
C GLY A 4 -7.90 14.50 -20.89
N GLN A 5 -9.11 14.97 -21.14
CA GLN A 5 -10.08 15.23 -20.09
C GLN A 5 -10.91 13.99 -19.69
N ARG A 6 -10.95 12.96 -20.51
CA ARG A 6 -11.77 11.77 -20.25
C ARG A 6 -11.17 10.88 -19.18
N TYR A 7 -9.86 10.67 -19.23
CA TYR A 7 -9.13 9.86 -18.27
C TYR A 7 -7.94 10.61 -17.69
N THR A 8 -7.75 10.49 -16.38
CA THR A 8 -6.62 11.10 -15.64
C THR A 8 -6.21 10.17 -14.51
N LEU A 9 -4.95 10.27 -14.06
CA LEU A 9 -4.54 9.61 -12.83
C LEU A 9 -5.35 10.14 -11.65
N HIS A 10 -5.75 9.24 -10.75
CA HIS A 10 -6.39 9.63 -9.50
C HIS A 10 -5.38 10.25 -8.55
N THR A 11 -5.69 11.43 -8.04
CA THR A 11 -4.86 12.13 -7.07
C THR A 11 -5.72 12.70 -5.95
N VAL A 12 -5.22 12.61 -4.74
CA VAL A 12 -5.83 13.21 -3.54
C VAL A 12 -4.89 14.29 -3.03
N VAL A 13 -5.43 15.46 -2.75
CA VAL A 13 -4.64 16.57 -2.19
C VAL A 13 -4.13 16.19 -0.81
N ALA A 14 -2.87 16.50 -0.53
CA ALA A 14 -2.27 16.28 0.77
C ALA A 14 -2.96 17.11 1.85
N LEU A 15 -3.40 16.44 2.92
CA LEU A 15 -3.97 17.11 4.07
C LEU A 15 -2.87 17.47 5.08
N SER A 16 -3.01 18.63 5.73
CA SER A 16 -2.03 19.14 6.69
C SER A 16 -1.83 18.25 7.93
N ASN A 17 -2.76 17.39 8.23
CA ASN A 17 -2.77 16.51 9.41
C ASN A 17 -2.37 15.06 9.11
N GLY A 18 -1.91 14.77 7.92
CA GLY A 18 -1.46 13.45 7.50
C GLY A 18 -2.58 12.48 7.14
N ALA A 19 -2.20 11.28 6.71
CA ALA A 19 -3.13 10.29 6.21
C ALA A 19 -3.96 9.66 7.35
N TYR A 20 -5.25 9.56 7.13
CA TYR A 20 -6.22 8.93 8.05
C TYR A 20 -5.97 7.43 8.32
N ILE A 21 -5.07 6.80 7.57
CA ILE A 21 -4.71 5.38 7.68
C ILE A 21 -3.38 5.16 8.39
N THR A 22 -2.85 6.19 9.06
CA THR A 22 -1.64 6.10 9.87
C THR A 22 -1.98 6.14 11.35
N PRO A 23 -1.12 5.60 12.23
CA PRO A 23 -1.31 5.75 13.67
C PRO A 23 -1.43 7.23 14.07
N PRO A 24 -2.24 7.57 15.07
CA PRO A 24 -2.24 8.92 15.62
C PRO A 24 -0.84 9.26 16.16
N LEU A 25 -0.45 10.52 16.07
CA LEU A 25 0.82 10.97 16.61
C LEU A 25 0.77 10.90 18.14
N PRO A 26 1.81 10.39 18.79
CA PRO A 26 1.99 10.56 20.22
C PRO A 26 2.05 12.04 20.59
N VAL A 27 1.63 12.36 21.81
CA VAL A 27 1.68 13.73 22.33
C VAL A 27 3.12 14.24 22.29
N GLY A 28 3.30 15.45 21.76
CA GLY A 28 4.62 16.11 21.67
C GLY A 28 5.46 15.71 20.45
N VAL A 29 5.01 14.80 19.61
CA VAL A 29 5.67 14.52 18.34
C VAL A 29 5.12 15.48 17.27
N PRO A 30 5.99 16.26 16.60
CA PRO A 30 5.56 17.15 15.54
C PRO A 30 4.89 16.39 14.40
N SER A 31 3.85 16.95 13.80
CA SER A 31 3.35 16.43 12.55
C SER A 31 4.44 16.58 11.48
N ASP A 32 4.64 15.53 10.68
CA ASP A 32 5.36 15.63 9.44
C ASP A 32 4.32 15.95 8.34
N PRO A 33 4.16 17.22 8.02
CA PRO A 33 3.19 17.59 6.99
C PRO A 33 3.68 17.06 5.65
N PHE A 34 2.76 16.59 4.86
CA PHE A 34 2.99 16.13 3.49
C PHE A 34 3.40 17.20 2.47
N PRO A 35 3.51 18.48 2.77
CA PRO A 35 3.50 19.51 1.76
C PRO A 35 4.64 19.44 0.76
N ASN A 36 5.68 18.67 1.04
CA ASN A 36 6.86 18.59 0.16
C ASN A 36 6.97 17.24 -0.57
N GLY A 37 6.10 16.30 -0.28
CA GLY A 37 6.08 15.03 -0.99
C GLY A 37 5.17 15.09 -2.22
N ALA A 38 5.61 14.58 -3.35
CA ALA A 38 4.80 14.32 -4.53
C ALA A 38 3.98 15.51 -5.08
N GLY A 39 4.52 16.73 -5.05
CA GLY A 39 3.86 17.87 -5.68
C GLY A 39 2.51 18.30 -5.06
N GLY A 40 2.35 18.10 -3.76
CA GLY A 40 1.15 18.50 -3.03
C GLY A 40 0.02 17.46 -3.03
N ILE A 41 0.27 16.25 -3.51
CA ILE A 41 -0.66 15.13 -3.39
C ILE A 41 -0.28 14.22 -2.22
N ASP A 42 -1.27 13.48 -1.71
CA ASP A 42 -1.08 12.36 -0.79
C ASP A 42 -0.86 11.08 -1.61
N PRO A 43 0.37 10.56 -1.74
CA PRO A 43 0.64 9.40 -2.58
C PRO A 43 0.09 8.10 -2.00
N LEU A 44 -0.05 7.99 -0.68
CA LEU A 44 -0.62 6.83 -0.03
C LEU A 44 -2.12 6.75 -0.32
N LYS A 45 -2.85 7.85 -0.07
CA LYS A 45 -4.30 7.92 -0.29
C LYS A 45 -4.64 7.89 -1.77
N SER A 46 -3.91 8.59 -2.62
CA SER A 46 -4.10 8.57 -4.08
C SER A 46 -4.01 7.15 -4.65
N TYR A 47 -3.13 6.31 -4.11
CA TYR A 47 -3.02 4.92 -4.52
C TYR A 47 -4.07 4.03 -3.85
N ALA A 48 -4.28 4.15 -2.55
CA ALA A 48 -5.18 3.29 -1.78
C ALA A 48 -6.64 3.44 -2.21
N ASP A 49 -7.10 4.67 -2.46
CA ASP A 49 -8.47 4.98 -2.83
C ASP A 49 -8.90 4.34 -4.16
N MET A 50 -7.94 3.97 -5.01
CA MET A 50 -8.19 3.20 -6.22
C MET A 50 -8.78 1.81 -5.95
N PHE A 51 -8.60 1.25 -4.75
CA PHE A 51 -8.93 -0.14 -4.47
C PHE A 51 -9.85 -0.33 -3.27
N ASN A 52 -9.89 0.64 -2.36
CA ASN A 52 -10.52 0.48 -1.05
C ASN A 52 -11.99 0.92 -0.99
N GLY A 53 -12.54 1.43 -2.08
CA GLY A 53 -13.95 1.86 -2.19
C GLY A 53 -14.19 3.32 -1.80
N GLU A 54 -13.16 4.13 -1.55
CA GLU A 54 -13.34 5.59 -1.34
C GLU A 54 -13.84 6.31 -2.59
N THR A 55 -13.55 5.77 -3.77
CA THR A 55 -14.02 6.32 -5.04
C THR A 55 -14.77 5.28 -5.85
N TYR A 56 -15.88 5.71 -6.47
CA TYR A 56 -16.64 4.85 -7.39
C TYR A 56 -16.08 4.94 -8.81
N PRO A 57 -16.19 3.86 -9.61
CA PRO A 57 -15.72 3.86 -11.00
C PRO A 57 -16.31 4.97 -11.88
N THR A 58 -17.54 5.41 -11.57
CA THR A 58 -18.21 6.50 -12.30
C THR A 58 -17.65 7.89 -11.98
N GLN A 59 -16.97 8.04 -10.87
CA GLN A 59 -16.41 9.32 -10.40
C GLN A 59 -14.90 9.41 -10.59
N ASN A 60 -14.23 8.25 -10.67
CA ASN A 60 -12.79 8.18 -10.77
C ASN A 60 -12.36 8.01 -12.23
N LYS A 61 -11.78 9.07 -12.79
CA LYS A 61 -11.33 9.09 -14.20
C LYS A 61 -10.14 8.16 -14.50
N GLU A 62 -9.53 7.56 -13.51
CA GLU A 62 -8.49 6.56 -13.74
C GLU A 62 -9.06 5.19 -14.10
N PHE A 63 -10.31 4.86 -13.72
CA PHE A 63 -10.95 3.64 -14.15
C PHE A 63 -11.38 3.71 -15.61
N ILE A 64 -10.81 2.86 -16.46
CA ILE A 64 -11.28 2.62 -17.83
C ILE A 64 -12.34 1.53 -17.81
N TRP A 65 -12.05 0.44 -17.10
CA TRP A 65 -12.99 -0.65 -16.89
C TRP A 65 -12.81 -1.25 -15.50
N ALA A 66 -13.90 -1.39 -14.77
CA ALA A 66 -13.94 -1.98 -13.45
C ALA A 66 -15.17 -2.87 -13.27
N ARG A 67 -15.02 -3.95 -12.54
CA ARG A 67 -16.14 -4.79 -12.08
C ARG A 67 -16.61 -4.26 -10.74
N ASN A 68 -17.87 -3.89 -10.67
CA ASN A 68 -18.52 -3.58 -9.41
C ASN A 68 -19.10 -4.88 -8.82
N SER A 69 -18.55 -5.35 -7.73
CA SER A 69 -18.95 -6.61 -7.10
C SER A 69 -18.92 -6.50 -5.59
N GLY A 70 -20.01 -6.91 -4.94
CA GLY A 70 -20.07 -7.06 -3.49
C GLY A 70 -19.05 -8.05 -2.92
N ASP A 71 -18.63 -9.03 -3.74
CA ASP A 71 -17.71 -10.10 -3.33
C ASP A 71 -16.33 -9.59 -2.92
N VAL A 72 -15.89 -8.43 -3.44
CA VAL A 72 -14.60 -7.85 -3.05
C VAL A 72 -14.61 -7.44 -1.58
N ALA A 73 -15.73 -6.98 -1.06
CA ALA A 73 -15.85 -6.68 0.36
C ALA A 73 -15.72 -7.95 1.21
N GLU A 74 -16.39 -9.05 0.82
CA GLU A 74 -16.27 -10.34 1.50
C GLU A 74 -14.84 -10.92 1.43
N PHE A 75 -14.17 -10.76 0.30
CA PHE A 75 -12.76 -11.14 0.13
C PHE A 75 -11.85 -10.48 1.18
N THR A 76 -12.15 -9.25 1.62
CA THR A 76 -11.32 -8.55 2.62
C THR A 76 -11.27 -9.27 3.96
N ARG A 77 -12.23 -10.15 4.29
CA ARG A 77 -12.19 -10.96 5.51
C ARG A 77 -10.95 -11.85 5.57
N GLN A 78 -10.52 -12.36 4.41
CA GLN A 78 -9.30 -13.16 4.32
C GLN A 78 -8.02 -12.35 4.60
N SER A 79 -8.09 -11.04 4.45
CA SER A 79 -6.97 -10.12 4.71
C SER A 79 -6.96 -9.57 6.13
N PHE A 80 -8.13 -9.50 6.78
CA PHE A 80 -8.24 -8.96 8.12
C PHE A 80 -7.53 -9.83 9.17
N PRO A 81 -6.94 -9.19 10.19
CA PRO A 81 -6.34 -9.89 11.32
C PRO A 81 -7.35 -10.74 12.10
N ILE A 82 -6.91 -11.88 12.60
CA ILE A 82 -7.78 -12.79 13.36
C ILE A 82 -8.38 -12.14 14.60
N ASN A 83 -7.62 -11.35 15.32
CA ASN A 83 -8.09 -10.60 16.49
C ASN A 83 -9.12 -9.50 16.15
N MET A 84 -9.33 -9.23 14.87
CA MET A 84 -10.28 -8.25 14.35
C MET A 84 -11.41 -8.90 13.54
N GLY A 85 -11.65 -10.20 13.72
CA GLY A 85 -12.73 -10.94 13.06
C GLY A 85 -12.41 -11.42 11.64
N GLY A 86 -11.16 -11.33 11.22
CA GLY A 86 -10.66 -11.85 9.96
C GLY A 86 -10.05 -13.24 10.06
N TYR A 87 -9.36 -13.69 9.00
CA TYR A 87 -8.79 -15.04 8.92
C TYR A 87 -7.29 -15.05 8.63
N ASN A 88 -6.61 -13.91 8.42
CA ASN A 88 -5.19 -13.86 8.03
C ASN A 88 -4.85 -14.74 6.80
N GLY A 89 -5.82 -15.08 5.96
CA GLY A 89 -5.65 -16.11 4.91
C GLY A 89 -4.97 -15.62 3.63
N MET A 90 -5.02 -14.31 3.35
CA MET A 90 -4.39 -13.73 2.16
C MET A 90 -2.96 -13.30 2.47
N CYS A 91 -2.07 -14.28 2.54
CA CYS A 91 -0.65 -14.05 2.83
C CYS A 91 0.14 -13.61 1.60
N LEU A 92 1.06 -12.69 1.79
CA LEU A 92 2.01 -12.23 0.77
C LEU A 92 3.36 -12.93 0.94
N THR A 93 4.03 -13.22 -0.18
CA THR A 93 5.35 -13.84 -0.15
C THR A 93 6.45 -12.82 0.17
N GLN A 94 7.55 -13.26 0.78
CA GLN A 94 8.73 -12.41 1.00
C GLN A 94 9.24 -11.81 -0.31
N LYS A 95 9.26 -12.58 -1.39
CA LYS A 95 9.66 -12.10 -2.72
C LYS A 95 8.87 -10.87 -3.19
N LEU A 96 7.55 -10.83 -2.91
CA LEU A 96 6.74 -9.66 -3.22
C LEU A 96 7.08 -8.48 -2.31
N ILE A 97 7.35 -8.74 -1.03
CA ILE A 97 7.76 -7.70 -0.07
C ILE A 97 9.09 -7.06 -0.50
N ASP A 98 10.04 -7.87 -0.95
CA ASP A 98 11.36 -7.41 -1.39
C ASP A 98 11.30 -6.62 -2.72
N ALA A 99 10.29 -6.88 -3.55
CA ALA A 99 10.10 -6.18 -4.81
C ALA A 99 9.63 -4.71 -4.64
N TYR A 100 9.06 -4.35 -3.49
CA TYR A 100 8.76 -2.96 -3.19
C TYR A 100 10.05 -2.17 -2.99
N LYS A 101 10.07 -0.96 -3.53
CA LYS A 101 11.22 -0.06 -3.44
C LYS A 101 11.26 0.73 -2.13
N THR A 102 12.39 1.39 -1.89
CA THR A 102 12.48 2.42 -0.86
C THR A 102 11.71 3.67 -1.30
N ARG A 103 11.50 4.61 -0.37
CA ARG A 103 10.87 5.90 -0.67
C ARG A 103 11.60 6.72 -1.75
N ASN A 104 12.89 6.45 -1.96
CA ASN A 104 13.72 7.12 -2.95
C ASN A 104 13.80 6.35 -4.28
N GLY A 105 13.00 5.29 -4.44
CA GLY A 105 12.89 4.53 -5.67
C GLY A 105 13.98 3.48 -5.90
N LYS A 106 14.84 3.23 -4.91
CA LYS A 106 15.87 2.19 -4.99
C LYS A 106 15.30 0.82 -4.63
N THR A 107 15.87 -0.22 -5.20
CA THR A 107 15.65 -1.58 -4.70
C THR A 107 16.29 -1.74 -3.32
N ILE A 108 15.89 -2.76 -2.55
CA ILE A 108 16.49 -3.03 -1.24
C ILE A 108 17.99 -3.40 -1.35
N GLN A 109 18.43 -3.92 -2.47
CA GLN A 109 19.83 -4.24 -2.75
C GLN A 109 20.68 -2.99 -3.09
N GLU A 110 20.07 -1.97 -3.68
CA GLU A 110 20.72 -0.71 -4.04
C GLU A 110 20.72 0.33 -2.92
N ALA A 111 19.87 0.11 -1.91
CA ALA A 111 19.73 1.03 -0.80
C ALA A 111 20.95 1.00 0.13
N SER A 112 21.32 2.16 0.66
CA SER A 112 22.34 2.22 1.70
C SER A 112 21.81 1.66 3.03
N PRO A 113 22.69 1.23 3.95
CA PRO A 113 22.27 0.75 5.28
C PRO A 113 21.45 1.79 6.09
N ASP A 114 21.68 3.09 5.85
CA ASP A 114 20.92 4.17 6.49
C ASP A 114 19.52 4.33 5.90
N GLU A 115 19.31 3.88 4.67
CA GLU A 115 18.02 3.94 3.99
C GLU A 115 17.16 2.71 4.22
N TYR A 116 17.79 1.53 4.23
CA TYR A 116 17.12 0.25 4.46
C TYR A 116 18.00 -0.69 5.29
N SER A 117 17.40 -1.35 6.28
CA SER A 117 18.03 -2.37 7.09
C SER A 117 17.02 -3.46 7.44
N GLU A 118 17.44 -4.72 7.34
CA GLU A 118 16.64 -5.85 7.83
C GLU A 118 16.81 -6.06 9.33
N GLU A 119 17.82 -5.44 9.93
CA GLU A 119 18.15 -5.62 11.33
C GLU A 119 17.61 -4.50 12.21
N GLY A 120 17.23 -4.87 13.42
CA GLY A 120 16.83 -3.94 14.46
C GLY A 120 15.40 -3.42 14.33
N GLN A 121 15.08 -2.49 15.21
CA GLN A 121 13.75 -1.89 15.33
C GLN A 121 13.86 -0.38 15.48
N THR A 122 12.80 0.33 15.08
CA THR A 122 12.68 1.77 15.25
C THR A 122 12.74 2.15 16.73
N LYS A 123 13.60 3.11 17.09
CA LYS A 123 13.80 3.57 18.47
C LYS A 123 12.83 4.66 18.90
N LYS A 124 12.15 5.25 17.93
CA LYS A 124 11.16 6.32 18.10
C LYS A 124 10.06 6.14 17.06
N VAL A 125 9.03 6.97 17.12
CA VAL A 125 8.06 7.07 16.04
C VAL A 125 8.78 7.63 14.81
N GLU A 126 8.76 6.88 13.72
CA GLU A 126 9.30 7.31 12.44
C GLU A 126 8.19 7.93 11.60
N THR A 127 8.43 9.13 11.08
CA THR A 127 7.52 9.83 10.19
C THR A 127 8.21 10.08 8.86
N PHE A 128 7.56 9.65 7.78
CA PHE A 128 8.05 9.89 6.43
C PHE A 128 6.88 9.89 5.45
N SER A 129 6.82 10.90 4.62
CA SER A 129 5.80 11.00 3.57
C SER A 129 4.40 10.64 4.08
N ALA A 130 3.96 11.22 5.20
CA ALA A 130 2.69 11.03 5.90
C ALA A 130 2.39 9.63 6.44
N TYR A 131 3.23 8.67 6.24
CA TYR A 131 3.11 7.41 6.94
C TYR A 131 3.89 7.44 8.25
N ARG A 132 3.33 6.84 9.27
CA ARG A 132 3.95 6.78 10.60
C ARG A 132 4.10 5.34 11.02
N LEU A 133 5.31 5.00 11.46
CA LEU A 133 5.60 3.75 12.14
C LEU A 133 5.76 4.01 13.63
N ASN A 134 5.18 3.12 14.42
CA ASN A 134 5.39 3.17 15.86
C ASN A 134 6.83 2.76 16.20
N ARG A 135 7.27 3.20 17.38
CA ARG A 135 8.46 2.65 18.01
C ARG A 135 8.37 1.12 18.11
N ASP A 136 9.51 0.46 18.09
CA ASP A 136 9.67 -1.00 18.17
C ASP A 136 9.08 -1.77 16.96
N THR A 137 8.91 -1.09 15.83
CA THR A 137 8.63 -1.70 14.54
C THR A 137 9.93 -2.09 13.84
N TYR A 138 9.99 -3.23 13.15
CA TYR A 138 11.20 -3.65 12.43
C TYR A 138 11.63 -2.62 11.38
N ASN A 139 12.94 -2.35 11.33
CA ASN A 139 13.52 -1.35 10.43
C ASN A 139 13.27 -1.66 8.94
N MET A 140 13.15 -2.94 8.57
CA MET A 140 12.82 -3.36 7.21
C MET A 140 11.50 -2.82 6.68
N TYR A 141 10.63 -2.31 7.56
CA TYR A 141 9.36 -1.70 7.19
C TYR A 141 9.43 -0.16 7.11
N ALA A 142 10.56 0.44 7.53
CA ALA A 142 10.77 1.88 7.41
C ALA A 142 11.20 2.28 6.00
N ASN A 143 10.97 3.54 5.65
CA ASN A 143 11.42 4.14 4.38
C ASN A 143 11.00 3.38 3.10
N ARG A 144 9.89 2.66 3.13
CA ARG A 144 9.35 2.00 1.94
C ARG A 144 8.49 2.96 1.11
N GLU A 145 8.32 2.67 -0.16
CA GLU A 145 7.41 3.40 -1.03
C GLU A 145 5.93 3.30 -0.54
N MET A 146 5.10 4.28 -0.88
CA MET A 146 3.72 4.34 -0.37
C MET A 146 2.85 3.16 -0.79
N ARG A 147 3.14 2.52 -1.92
CA ARG A 147 2.44 1.29 -2.35
C ARG A 147 2.63 0.13 -1.37
N PHE A 148 3.79 0.05 -0.72
CA PHE A 148 4.02 -0.93 0.34
C PHE A 148 3.02 -0.74 1.48
N TYR A 149 2.91 0.46 2.03
CA TYR A 149 2.00 0.74 3.15
C TYR A 149 0.52 0.64 2.77
N ALA A 150 0.17 0.89 1.52
CA ALA A 150 -1.18 0.72 1.01
C ALA A 150 -1.58 -0.75 0.79
N CYS A 151 -0.61 -1.62 0.47
CA CYS A 151 -0.88 -2.99 0.03
C CYS A 151 -0.56 -4.05 1.08
N VAL A 152 0.36 -3.78 2.00
CA VAL A 152 0.95 -4.79 2.90
C VAL A 152 0.51 -4.56 4.34
N GLY A 153 -0.05 -5.58 4.95
CA GLY A 153 -0.17 -5.70 6.39
C GLY A 153 1.06 -6.43 6.92
N PHE A 154 1.79 -5.81 7.82
CA PHE A 154 3.04 -6.27 8.42
C PHE A 154 3.01 -6.11 9.93
N SER A 155 3.92 -6.76 10.67
CA SER A 155 3.99 -6.61 12.12
C SER A 155 4.34 -5.17 12.52
N GLY A 156 3.44 -4.51 13.24
CA GLY A 156 3.53 -3.10 13.59
C GLY A 156 2.69 -2.19 12.69
N CYS A 157 1.96 -2.73 11.68
CA CYS A 157 1.10 -1.89 10.85
C CYS A 157 -0.20 -1.51 11.59
N PHE A 158 -0.72 -0.36 11.18
CA PHE A 158 -1.93 0.22 11.74
C PHE A 158 -3.20 -0.24 11.00
N TRP A 159 -4.22 -0.59 11.78
CA TRP A 159 -5.54 -0.98 11.31
C TRP A 159 -6.59 -0.05 11.91
N PRO A 160 -7.18 0.86 11.10
CA PRO A 160 -8.18 1.81 11.58
C PRO A 160 -9.47 1.15 12.03
N ALA A 161 -10.09 0.33 11.17
CA ALA A 161 -11.35 -0.40 11.42
C ALA A 161 -12.40 0.45 12.14
N THR A 162 -12.62 1.68 11.63
CA THR A 162 -13.35 2.73 12.36
C THR A 162 -14.83 2.46 12.52
N SER A 163 -15.42 1.53 11.75
CA SER A 163 -16.81 1.09 11.93
C SER A 163 -17.02 0.09 13.06
N SER A 164 -15.95 -0.47 13.66
CA SER A 164 -16.10 -1.37 14.81
C SER A 164 -16.75 -0.66 15.99
N ASN A 165 -17.65 -1.35 16.68
CA ASN A 165 -18.21 -0.88 17.95
C ASN A 165 -17.26 -1.10 19.13
N SER A 166 -16.26 -1.97 18.96
CA SER A 166 -15.29 -2.31 20.00
C SER A 166 -14.07 -1.38 19.92
N THR A 167 -13.73 -0.74 21.04
CA THR A 167 -12.60 0.19 21.12
C THR A 167 -11.25 -0.49 21.04
N ASP A 168 -11.15 -1.75 21.48
CA ASP A 168 -9.94 -2.57 21.43
C ASP A 168 -9.66 -3.16 20.04
N LYS A 169 -10.61 -3.02 19.10
CA LYS A 169 -10.50 -3.45 17.70
C LYS A 169 -10.57 -2.30 16.70
N LYS A 170 -10.40 -1.08 17.18
CA LYS A 170 -10.41 0.14 16.40
C LYS A 170 -9.12 0.92 16.63
N ASN A 171 -8.52 1.44 15.55
CA ASN A 171 -7.29 2.22 15.63
C ASN A 171 -6.14 1.48 16.33
N VAL A 172 -5.93 0.22 15.99
CA VAL A 172 -4.95 -0.65 16.64
C VAL A 172 -3.75 -0.92 15.76
N THR A 173 -2.63 -1.21 16.40
CA THR A 173 -1.43 -1.75 15.74
C THR A 173 -1.42 -3.25 15.91
N VAL A 174 -1.22 -3.99 14.80
CA VAL A 174 -1.30 -5.45 14.76
C VAL A 174 0.08 -6.05 14.58
N THR A 175 0.33 -7.18 15.25
CA THR A 175 1.57 -7.94 15.15
C THR A 175 1.28 -9.38 14.73
N TYR A 176 2.09 -9.90 13.78
CA TYR A 176 1.88 -11.21 13.15
C TYR A 176 2.92 -12.28 13.57
N TYR A 177 3.86 -11.95 14.42
CA TYR A 177 4.79 -12.95 14.97
C TYR A 177 4.10 -13.88 15.97
N LYS A 178 4.71 -15.02 16.26
CA LYS A 178 4.17 -15.98 17.23
C LYS A 178 3.92 -15.32 18.58
N GLY A 179 2.71 -15.47 19.13
CA GLY A 179 2.26 -14.79 20.34
C GLY A 179 1.89 -13.32 20.19
N GLY A 180 2.07 -12.74 18.98
CA GLY A 180 1.59 -11.40 18.65
C GLY A 180 0.07 -11.35 18.52
N SER A 181 -0.51 -10.15 18.43
CA SER A 181 -1.97 -9.93 18.48
C SER A 181 -2.76 -10.69 17.41
N ALA A 182 -2.16 -10.97 16.26
CA ALA A 182 -2.75 -11.73 15.14
C ALA A 182 -1.83 -12.85 14.63
N GLY A 183 -0.81 -13.22 15.40
CA GLY A 183 0.10 -14.31 15.06
C GLY A 183 -0.39 -15.67 15.54
N MET A 184 0.36 -16.71 15.22
CA MET A 184 0.14 -18.04 15.77
C MET A 184 0.20 -17.99 17.31
N ASP A 185 -0.67 -18.74 17.96
CA ASP A 185 -0.82 -18.75 19.45
C ASP A 185 -1.18 -17.37 20.05
N ALA A 186 -1.77 -16.46 19.26
CA ALA A 186 -2.34 -15.24 19.80
C ALA A 186 -3.41 -15.54 20.85
N ALA A 187 -3.62 -14.59 21.76
CA ALA A 187 -4.67 -14.70 22.80
C ALA A 187 -6.12 -14.73 22.23
N SER A 188 -6.27 -14.72 20.93
CA SER A 188 -7.56 -14.76 20.22
C SER A 188 -8.26 -16.13 20.23
N GLY A 189 -7.73 -17.11 20.97
CA GLY A 189 -8.36 -18.41 21.15
C GLY A 189 -7.93 -19.48 20.16
N GLU A 190 -8.73 -20.56 20.04
CA GLU A 190 -8.41 -21.74 19.22
C GLU A 190 -8.25 -21.39 17.71
N ASP A 191 -9.01 -20.43 17.20
CA ASP A 191 -8.91 -19.98 15.82
C ASP A 191 -7.54 -19.43 15.44
N ALA A 192 -6.80 -18.85 16.40
CA ALA A 192 -5.46 -18.33 16.16
C ALA A 192 -4.40 -19.41 15.95
N LYS A 193 -4.71 -20.67 16.26
CA LYS A 193 -3.82 -21.81 15.98
C LYS A 193 -3.81 -22.22 14.52
N VAL A 194 -4.86 -21.90 13.78
CA VAL A 194 -5.03 -22.26 12.37
C VAL A 194 -5.12 -21.06 11.44
N ASN A 195 -5.66 -19.94 11.92
CA ASN A 195 -5.86 -18.71 11.15
C ASN A 195 -4.80 -17.65 11.50
N TYR A 196 -3.55 -17.91 11.14
CA TYR A 196 -2.45 -16.95 11.31
C TYR A 196 -1.75 -16.68 9.97
N ALA A 197 -1.14 -15.52 9.85
CA ALA A 197 -0.40 -15.16 8.66
C ALA A 197 0.91 -15.96 8.58
N VAL A 198 0.92 -17.06 7.81
CA VAL A 198 2.07 -18.00 7.74
C VAL A 198 3.36 -17.35 7.26
N THR A 199 3.28 -16.26 6.51
CA THR A 199 4.44 -15.49 6.04
C THR A 199 4.75 -14.26 6.89
N GLY A 200 3.89 -13.92 7.86
CA GLY A 200 3.97 -12.67 8.60
C GLY A 200 3.44 -11.44 7.86
N TYR A 201 2.91 -11.62 6.65
CA TYR A 201 2.37 -10.55 5.81
C TYR A 201 0.98 -10.89 5.30
N VAL A 202 0.09 -9.90 5.27
CA VAL A 202 -1.25 -10.04 4.68
C VAL A 202 -1.51 -8.96 3.64
N LEU A 203 -2.43 -9.25 2.70
CA LEU A 203 -2.84 -8.30 1.67
C LEU A 203 -3.74 -7.23 2.29
N LYS A 204 -3.34 -5.97 2.21
CA LYS A 204 -4.10 -4.80 2.72
C LYS A 204 -4.70 -3.92 1.63
N LYS A 205 -4.40 -4.19 0.38
CA LYS A 205 -4.70 -3.35 -0.79
C LYS A 205 -6.17 -2.91 -0.91
N TYR A 206 -7.12 -3.76 -0.51
CA TYR A 206 -8.56 -3.51 -0.63
C TYR A 206 -9.21 -3.07 0.68
N ILE A 207 -8.44 -2.79 1.71
CA ILE A 207 -8.97 -2.46 3.03
C ILE A 207 -9.27 -0.96 3.08
N ASN A 208 -10.54 -0.62 3.30
CA ASN A 208 -10.95 0.74 3.63
C ASN A 208 -10.70 1.00 5.13
N PRO A 209 -10.26 2.19 5.52
CA PRO A 209 -10.13 2.57 6.94
C PRO A 209 -11.40 2.37 7.78
N PHE A 210 -12.56 2.43 7.13
CA PHE A 210 -13.86 2.19 7.76
C PHE A 210 -14.18 0.71 7.94
N ASP A 211 -13.62 -0.20 7.12
CA ASP A 211 -13.95 -1.62 7.14
C ASP A 211 -13.66 -2.26 8.51
N SER A 212 -14.62 -3.04 9.01
CA SER A 212 -14.44 -3.90 10.18
C SER A 212 -15.22 -5.21 10.02
N TRP A 213 -14.61 -6.32 10.46
CA TRP A 213 -15.23 -7.64 10.55
C TRP A 213 -15.60 -8.02 11.98
N ALA A 214 -15.30 -7.15 12.94
CA ALA A 214 -15.57 -7.35 14.35
C ALA A 214 -16.73 -6.48 14.86
N ASP A 215 -17.46 -7.00 15.82
CA ASP A 215 -18.37 -6.26 16.72
C ASP A 215 -19.30 -5.28 16.02
N GLY A 216 -20.15 -5.80 15.12
CA GLY A 216 -21.15 -5.00 14.40
C GLY A 216 -20.59 -4.06 13.34
N GLY A 217 -19.29 -4.18 13.01
CA GLY A 217 -18.65 -3.38 11.98
C GLY A 217 -19.24 -3.63 10.59
N THR A 218 -19.04 -2.66 9.72
CA THR A 218 -19.51 -2.67 8.32
C THR A 218 -18.34 -2.61 7.36
N ARG A 219 -18.58 -2.90 6.09
CA ARG A 219 -17.60 -2.88 5.00
C ARG A 219 -18.09 -1.95 3.91
N VAL A 220 -17.17 -1.21 3.33
CA VAL A 220 -17.41 -0.36 2.18
C VAL A 220 -17.48 -1.22 0.91
N SER A 221 -18.45 -0.95 0.05
CA SER A 221 -18.50 -1.59 -1.28
C SER A 221 -17.29 -1.16 -2.11
N LYS A 222 -16.73 -2.09 -2.87
CA LYS A 222 -15.50 -1.89 -3.64
C LYS A 222 -15.69 -2.29 -5.09
N ALA A 223 -15.00 -1.56 -5.97
CA ALA A 223 -14.86 -1.96 -7.36
C ALA A 223 -13.52 -2.68 -7.56
N PHE A 224 -13.51 -3.67 -8.43
CA PHE A 224 -12.29 -4.33 -8.87
C PHE A 224 -11.84 -3.72 -10.19
N PRO A 225 -10.76 -2.92 -10.23
CA PRO A 225 -10.26 -2.32 -11.47
C PRO A 225 -9.66 -3.40 -12.36
N ILE A 226 -10.16 -3.51 -13.59
CA ILE A 226 -9.67 -4.44 -14.61
C ILE A 226 -8.68 -3.73 -15.52
N ILE A 227 -9.04 -2.53 -15.99
CA ILE A 227 -8.15 -1.67 -16.79
C ILE A 227 -8.13 -0.28 -16.19
N ARG A 228 -6.94 0.23 -15.92
CA ARG A 228 -6.71 1.58 -15.40
C ARG A 228 -5.89 2.42 -16.36
N TYR A 229 -6.09 3.73 -16.31
CA TYR A 229 -5.34 4.66 -17.15
C TYR A 229 -3.83 4.60 -16.91
N ALA A 230 -3.39 4.35 -15.67
CA ALA A 230 -1.98 4.13 -15.36
C ALA A 230 -1.34 2.98 -16.19
N GLU A 231 -2.08 1.89 -16.43
CA GLU A 231 -1.61 0.78 -17.26
C GLU A 231 -1.40 1.21 -18.71
N ILE A 232 -2.33 2.00 -19.27
CA ILE A 232 -2.19 2.53 -20.62
C ILE A 232 -0.97 3.46 -20.73
N LEU A 233 -0.72 4.31 -19.73
CA LEU A 233 0.46 5.18 -19.71
C LEU A 233 1.77 4.38 -19.65
N LEU A 234 1.81 3.32 -18.84
CA LEU A 234 3.00 2.45 -18.74
C LEU A 234 3.23 1.69 -20.06
N SER A 235 2.18 1.12 -20.67
CA SER A 235 2.28 0.42 -21.95
C SER A 235 2.71 1.37 -23.07
N TYR A 236 2.21 2.60 -23.06
CA TYR A 236 2.66 3.62 -24.01
C TYR A 236 4.14 3.97 -23.82
N ALA A 237 4.59 4.17 -22.60
CA ALA A 237 5.99 4.46 -22.31
C ALA A 237 6.91 3.31 -22.75
N GLU A 238 6.50 2.06 -22.52
CA GLU A 238 7.21 0.87 -22.96
C GLU A 238 7.31 0.81 -24.49
N ALA A 239 6.20 1.03 -25.19
CA ALA A 239 6.18 1.05 -26.65
C ALA A 239 7.09 2.15 -27.24
N VAL A 240 7.07 3.35 -26.69
CA VAL A 240 7.96 4.45 -27.11
C VAL A 240 9.43 4.09 -26.86
N ASN A 241 9.74 3.49 -25.70
CA ASN A 241 11.09 3.06 -25.40
C ASN A 241 11.60 1.99 -26.39
N HIS A 242 10.76 1.03 -26.76
CA HIS A 242 11.08 0.04 -27.77
C HIS A 242 11.33 0.68 -29.15
N LEU A 243 10.46 1.59 -29.59
CA LEU A 243 10.65 2.30 -30.84
C LEU A 243 11.95 3.10 -30.88
N ASN A 244 12.26 3.82 -29.82
CA ASN A 244 13.51 4.58 -29.71
C ASN A 244 14.75 3.66 -29.70
N SER A 245 14.66 2.51 -29.06
CA SER A 245 15.74 1.51 -29.09
C SER A 245 15.95 0.95 -30.48
N CYS A 246 14.88 0.65 -31.22
CA CYS A 246 14.97 0.21 -32.61
C CYS A 246 15.58 1.28 -33.53
N LEU A 247 15.25 2.55 -33.33
CA LEU A 247 15.82 3.66 -34.12
C LEU A 247 17.32 3.85 -33.85
N LEU A 248 17.78 3.59 -32.62
CA LEU A 248 19.21 3.60 -32.28
C LEU A 248 20.00 2.47 -32.99
N TYR A 249 19.39 1.30 -33.19
CA TYR A 249 19.99 0.17 -33.91
C TYR A 249 19.92 0.33 -35.44
N THR A 250 18.99 1.15 -35.99
CA THR A 250 18.85 1.41 -37.43
C THR A 250 19.60 2.65 -37.89
N SER A 251 20.16 3.44 -37.01
CA SER A 251 21.11 4.49 -37.38
C SER A 251 22.41 3.86 -37.84
N PRO A 252 22.90 4.18 -39.07
CA PRO A 252 24.18 3.69 -39.54
C PRO A 252 25.27 4.04 -38.54
N SER A 253 26.07 3.05 -38.16
CA SER A 253 27.22 3.28 -37.29
C SER A 253 28.15 4.29 -37.99
N PRO A 254 28.79 5.23 -37.28
CA PRO A 254 29.81 6.08 -37.84
C PRO A 254 30.95 5.33 -38.56
N ARG A 255 31.08 4.01 -38.30
CA ARG A 255 32.02 3.12 -38.99
C ARG A 255 31.56 2.69 -40.38
N ASP A 256 30.25 2.77 -40.68
CA ASP A 256 29.70 2.39 -41.95
C ASP A 256 29.77 3.53 -42.98
N ILE A 257 30.19 4.72 -42.57
CA ILE A 257 30.31 5.93 -43.43
C ILE A 257 31.78 6.16 -43.85
N SER A 258 32.76 5.38 -43.37
CA SER A 258 34.18 5.57 -43.70
C SER A 258 34.71 4.62 -44.75
N GLY A 259 33.87 4.14 -45.67
CA GLY A 259 34.21 3.25 -46.79
C GLY A 259 33.88 3.86 -48.13
N SER A 260 34.60 4.93 -48.55
CA SER A 260 34.75 5.33 -49.97
C SER A 260 36.00 6.18 -50.11
#